data_e157e7160266f9dc8b0eca0ad770e6b8
#
_entry.id   e157e7160266f9dc8b0eca0ad770e6b8
#
_cell.length_a   1.000
_cell.length_b   1.000
_cell.length_c   1.000
_cell.angle_alpha   90.00
_cell.angle_beta   90.00
_cell.angle_gamma   90.00
#
_symmetry.space_group_name_H-M   'P 1'
#
loop_
_entity.id
_entity.type
_entity.pdbx_description
1 polymer ?
#
loop_
_entity_poly.entity_id
_entity_poly.type
_entity_poly.pdbx_seq_one_letter_code
_entity_poly.pdbx_strand_id
1 'polypeptide(L)'
;DRYSLHVRFADEAVCIGPPRSADSYLNVASIISAAEITGAEAIHPGYGFLAESAYFAEVCQASNLTFIGPRPEAMRMMGDKNQARRAMAELGLPVLPGSEVIQSEAMALEEAERAGYPVIVKAAAGGGGRGMRIVRTPSELPHAIQAAQNEAAASFATPDVYLEKYIESPRHIEFQVLGDQHGKVVHFGERECTIQRRHQKLVEESPSTQLDQQARERVGAQVVQALQKIGYTNAGTVEFLMDENRKLYFLEMNTRIQVEHAVTEMVTGVDLVKMQIHIAAGSHLDFEGKTLRLRGHAIECRICAENPASFAPSAGKVTAFHPPGGTGVRVDTAAYAESVIPPYYDSLIAKLVVCGNDRLEAITRMARALEMFIIEGISTSIPVHQKVMADPDFRAGKFDTHFLRRFIKNSDDFI
;
A
#
# COMPACT_ATOMS: atom_id res chain seq x y z
N ASP A 1 -5.22 17.21 16.16
CA ASP A 1 -6.40 16.55 15.51
C ASP A 1 -7.73 17.08 16.03
N ARG A 2 -7.71 17.89 17.09
CA ARG A 2 -8.91 18.39 17.78
C ARG A 2 -10.01 18.93 16.85
N TYR A 3 -9.61 19.55 15.73
CA TYR A 3 -10.53 20.16 14.77
C TYR A 3 -10.72 19.33 13.49
N SER A 4 -10.13 18.14 13.41
CA SER A 4 -10.27 17.25 12.26
C SER A 4 -11.69 16.73 12.12
N LEU A 5 -12.12 16.48 10.87
CA LEU A 5 -13.51 16.08 10.60
C LEU A 5 -13.89 14.76 11.29
N HIS A 6 -12.99 13.78 11.34
CA HIS A 6 -13.25 12.50 12.00
C HIS A 6 -13.51 12.67 13.51
N VAL A 7 -12.84 13.62 14.17
CA VAL A 7 -13.12 13.96 15.59
C VAL A 7 -14.48 14.63 15.75
N ARG A 8 -14.86 15.48 14.79
CA ARG A 8 -16.15 16.21 14.83
C ARG A 8 -17.36 15.35 14.51
N PHE A 9 -17.17 14.27 13.73
CA PHE A 9 -18.24 13.35 13.35
C PHE A 9 -18.38 12.15 14.28
N ALA A 10 -17.37 11.90 15.13
CA ALA A 10 -17.48 10.88 16.17
C ALA A 10 -18.44 11.32 17.27
N ASP A 11 -19.15 10.36 17.87
CA ASP A 11 -20.01 10.59 19.04
C ASP A 11 -19.19 10.98 20.26
N GLU A 12 -17.99 10.35 20.41
CA GLU A 12 -17.03 10.66 21.48
C GLU A 12 -15.62 10.79 20.92
N ALA A 13 -14.79 11.58 21.58
CA ALA A 13 -13.39 11.78 21.22
C ALA A 13 -12.50 11.88 22.45
N VAL A 14 -11.45 11.08 22.49
CA VAL A 14 -10.47 11.04 23.60
C VAL A 14 -9.09 11.44 23.09
N CYS A 15 -8.44 12.36 23.80
CA CYS A 15 -7.05 12.72 23.52
C CYS A 15 -6.13 11.59 24.05
N ILE A 16 -5.39 10.94 23.17
CA ILE A 16 -4.50 9.82 23.50
C ILE A 16 -3.02 10.25 23.68
N GLY A 17 -2.71 11.54 23.57
CA GLY A 17 -1.36 12.04 23.79
C GLY A 17 -1.01 13.29 22.98
N PRO A 18 0.25 13.74 23.04
CA PRO A 18 0.75 14.89 22.28
C PRO A 18 0.89 14.56 20.78
N PRO A 19 1.24 15.55 19.91
CA PRO A 19 1.26 15.37 18.45
C PRO A 19 2.20 14.28 17.90
N ARG A 20 3.28 13.94 18.62
CA ARG A 20 4.20 12.90 18.15
C ARG A 20 3.54 11.54 18.17
N SER A 21 3.63 10.80 17.07
CA SER A 21 3.01 9.48 16.93
C SER A 21 3.50 8.46 17.98
N ALA A 22 4.78 8.51 18.36
CA ALA A 22 5.34 7.65 19.40
C ALA A 22 4.66 7.83 20.77
N ASP A 23 4.19 9.03 21.06
CA ASP A 23 3.57 9.39 22.34
C ASP A 23 2.02 9.32 22.30
N SER A 24 1.44 8.98 21.15
CA SER A 24 -0.01 8.97 20.89
C SER A 24 -0.44 7.74 20.07
N TYR A 25 -0.46 7.80 18.73
CA TYR A 25 -0.96 6.72 17.85
C TYR A 25 -0.13 5.42 17.87
N LEU A 26 1.10 5.45 18.38
CA LEU A 26 1.92 4.26 18.64
C LEU A 26 1.93 3.87 20.12
N ASN A 27 1.25 4.61 20.99
CA ASN A 27 1.14 4.30 22.41
C ASN A 27 -0.05 3.37 22.67
N VAL A 28 0.23 2.08 22.71
CA VAL A 28 -0.77 1.02 22.92
C VAL A 28 -1.57 1.26 24.20
N ALA A 29 -0.91 1.61 25.32
CA ALA A 29 -1.58 1.81 26.60
C ALA A 29 -2.62 2.95 26.54
N SER A 30 -2.28 4.08 25.91
CA SER A 30 -3.19 5.20 25.76
C SER A 30 -4.41 4.85 24.89
N ILE A 31 -4.21 4.06 23.83
CA ILE A 31 -5.30 3.64 22.94
C ILE A 31 -6.26 2.67 23.66
N ILE A 32 -5.70 1.67 24.37
CA ILE A 32 -6.52 0.72 25.15
C ILE A 32 -7.30 1.45 26.26
N SER A 33 -6.65 2.36 27.00
CA SER A 33 -7.33 3.14 28.03
C SER A 33 -8.46 4.01 27.43
N ALA A 34 -8.26 4.58 26.25
CA ALA A 34 -9.33 5.33 25.56
C ALA A 34 -10.51 4.42 25.22
N ALA A 35 -10.25 3.21 24.70
CA ALA A 35 -11.30 2.23 24.40
C ALA A 35 -12.07 1.80 25.66
N GLU A 36 -11.38 1.56 26.77
CA GLU A 36 -12.01 1.18 28.05
C GLU A 36 -12.90 2.32 28.61
N ILE A 37 -12.41 3.57 28.60
CA ILE A 37 -13.16 4.73 29.12
C ILE A 37 -14.44 4.98 28.32
N THR A 38 -14.39 4.77 26.98
CA THR A 38 -15.54 4.98 26.09
C THR A 38 -16.45 3.76 26.00
N GLY A 39 -16.07 2.63 26.59
CA GLY A 39 -16.83 1.39 26.48
C GLY A 39 -16.84 0.82 25.07
N ALA A 40 -15.80 1.09 24.27
CA ALA A 40 -15.68 0.56 22.92
C ALA A 40 -15.56 -0.98 22.94
N GLU A 41 -16.25 -1.66 22.03
CA GLU A 41 -16.21 -3.13 21.89
C GLU A 41 -15.19 -3.59 20.86
N ALA A 42 -14.77 -2.69 19.96
CA ALA A 42 -13.85 -3.00 18.87
C ALA A 42 -12.95 -1.81 18.51
N ILE A 43 -11.79 -2.10 17.94
CA ILE A 43 -10.86 -1.08 17.43
C ILE A 43 -10.60 -1.33 15.95
N HIS A 44 -10.89 -0.33 15.09
CA HIS A 44 -10.46 -0.32 13.71
C HIS A 44 -9.13 0.43 13.60
N PRO A 45 -8.02 -0.23 13.23
CA PRO A 45 -6.69 0.40 13.26
C PRO A 45 -6.42 1.35 12.08
N GLY A 46 -7.32 1.40 11.09
CA GLY A 46 -7.10 2.12 9.84
C GLY A 46 -5.98 1.50 8.99
N TYR A 47 -5.14 2.34 8.41
CA TYR A 47 -3.91 1.96 7.72
C TYR A 47 -2.71 2.77 8.26
N GLY A 48 -1.56 2.15 8.45
CA GLY A 48 -0.40 2.75 9.13
C GLY A 48 -0.41 2.54 10.66
N PHE A 49 0.50 3.20 11.38
CA PHE A 49 0.69 3.07 12.83
C PHE A 49 0.68 1.62 13.32
N LEU A 50 -0.35 1.23 14.10
CA LEU A 50 -0.48 -0.10 14.69
C LEU A 50 -1.29 -1.10 13.85
N ALA A 51 -1.68 -0.73 12.62
CA ALA A 51 -2.56 -1.57 11.80
C ALA A 51 -1.96 -2.94 11.45
N GLU A 52 -0.63 -3.06 11.40
CA GLU A 52 0.10 -4.31 11.15
C GLU A 52 0.87 -4.81 12.39
N SER A 53 0.52 -4.32 13.59
CA SER A 53 1.12 -4.74 14.84
C SER A 53 0.41 -5.96 15.42
N ALA A 54 1.01 -7.15 15.26
CA ALA A 54 0.50 -8.36 15.89
C ALA A 54 0.42 -8.23 17.42
N TYR A 55 1.39 -7.56 18.04
CA TYR A 55 1.37 -7.27 19.47
C TYR A 55 0.16 -6.45 19.89
N PHE A 56 -0.18 -5.39 19.12
CA PHE A 56 -1.37 -4.58 19.42
C PHE A 56 -2.66 -5.39 19.30
N ALA A 57 -2.77 -6.23 18.26
CA ALA A 57 -3.93 -7.11 18.11
C ALA A 57 -4.07 -8.10 19.28
N GLU A 58 -2.96 -8.65 19.82
CA GLU A 58 -2.97 -9.49 21.02
C GLU A 58 -3.38 -8.72 22.28
N VAL A 59 -2.89 -7.49 22.44
CA VAL A 59 -3.29 -6.64 23.58
C VAL A 59 -4.78 -6.33 23.51
N CYS A 60 -5.35 -6.05 22.33
CA CYS A 60 -6.79 -5.89 22.14
C CYS A 60 -7.54 -7.15 22.62
N GLN A 61 -7.14 -8.33 22.17
CA GLN A 61 -7.76 -9.60 22.57
C GLN A 61 -7.68 -9.83 24.09
N ALA A 62 -6.52 -9.56 24.70
CA ALA A 62 -6.33 -9.69 26.15
C ALA A 62 -7.18 -8.68 26.94
N SER A 63 -7.55 -7.56 26.33
CA SER A 63 -8.44 -6.52 26.91
C SER A 63 -9.91 -6.73 26.54
N ASN A 64 -10.30 -7.88 25.99
CA ASN A 64 -11.66 -8.16 25.51
C ASN A 64 -12.17 -7.18 24.45
N LEU A 65 -11.26 -6.61 23.66
CA LEU A 65 -11.56 -5.72 22.53
C LEU A 65 -11.40 -6.49 21.22
N THR A 66 -12.36 -6.37 20.30
CA THR A 66 -12.25 -6.94 18.97
C THR A 66 -11.31 -6.09 18.12
N PHE A 67 -10.16 -6.65 17.72
CA PHE A 67 -9.33 -6.02 16.69
C PHE A 67 -9.95 -6.24 15.32
N ILE A 68 -10.31 -5.16 14.61
CA ILE A 68 -10.88 -5.23 13.26
C ILE A 68 -9.72 -5.35 12.25
N GLY A 69 -9.28 -6.58 12.05
CA GLY A 69 -8.12 -6.92 11.23
C GLY A 69 -7.85 -8.42 11.22
N PRO A 70 -6.73 -8.84 10.64
CA PRO A 70 -6.32 -10.24 10.63
C PRO A 70 -5.93 -10.76 12.01
N ARG A 71 -5.80 -12.07 12.11
CA ARG A 71 -5.29 -12.72 13.32
C ARG A 71 -3.79 -12.41 13.52
N PRO A 72 -3.32 -12.30 14.79
CA PRO A 72 -1.92 -11.97 15.08
C PRO A 72 -0.90 -12.92 14.43
N GLU A 73 -1.24 -14.22 14.32
CA GLU A 73 -0.37 -15.24 13.74
C GLU A 73 -0.13 -14.96 12.23
N ALA A 74 -1.19 -14.61 11.51
CA ALA A 74 -1.10 -14.23 10.09
C ALA A 74 -0.32 -12.92 9.91
N MET A 75 -0.50 -11.95 10.80
CA MET A 75 0.26 -10.70 10.80
C MET A 75 1.76 -10.94 11.01
N ARG A 76 2.15 -11.82 11.95
CA ARG A 76 3.57 -12.19 12.18
C ARG A 76 4.16 -12.89 10.97
N MET A 77 3.45 -13.90 10.45
CA MET A 77 3.91 -14.68 9.30
C MET A 77 4.15 -13.79 8.08
N MET A 78 3.20 -12.90 7.78
CA MET A 78 3.29 -12.02 6.61
C MET A 78 4.17 -10.79 6.83
N GLY A 79 4.38 -10.36 8.07
CA GLY A 79 5.24 -9.24 8.43
C GLY A 79 6.74 -9.54 8.32
N ASP A 80 7.14 -10.80 8.40
CA ASP A 80 8.50 -11.24 8.13
C ASP A 80 8.64 -11.57 6.63
N LYS A 81 9.43 -10.79 5.91
CA LYS A 81 9.56 -10.90 4.45
C LYS A 81 10.07 -12.27 3.98
N ASN A 82 11.00 -12.88 4.73
CA ASN A 82 11.54 -14.18 4.39
C ASN A 82 10.54 -15.29 4.67
N GLN A 83 9.85 -15.24 5.82
CA GLN A 83 8.79 -16.20 6.14
C GLN A 83 7.63 -16.10 5.16
N ALA A 84 7.17 -14.90 4.85
CA ALA A 84 6.10 -14.66 3.89
C ALA A 84 6.45 -15.21 2.49
N ARG A 85 7.66 -14.92 2.01
CA ARG A 85 8.15 -15.40 0.71
C ARG A 85 8.22 -16.93 0.65
N ARG A 86 8.75 -17.58 1.70
CA ARG A 86 8.78 -19.06 1.78
C ARG A 86 7.38 -19.64 1.81
N ALA A 87 6.54 -19.16 2.70
CA ALA A 87 5.17 -19.65 2.83
C ALA A 87 4.39 -19.51 1.51
N MET A 88 4.50 -18.36 0.84
CA MET A 88 3.82 -18.14 -0.43
C MET A 88 4.38 -19.01 -1.56
N ALA A 89 5.70 -19.24 -1.59
CA ALA A 89 6.32 -20.16 -2.55
C ALA A 89 5.84 -21.61 -2.35
N GLU A 90 5.78 -22.10 -1.11
CA GLU A 90 5.28 -23.43 -0.76
C GLU A 90 3.79 -23.58 -1.09
N LEU A 91 3.03 -22.49 -1.04
CA LEU A 91 1.62 -22.44 -1.41
C LEU A 91 1.39 -22.26 -2.92
N GLY A 92 2.47 -22.18 -3.71
CA GLY A 92 2.43 -22.18 -5.17
C GLY A 92 2.35 -20.78 -5.82
N LEU A 93 2.57 -19.70 -5.08
CA LEU A 93 2.72 -18.38 -5.69
C LEU A 93 4.16 -18.21 -6.22
N PRO A 94 4.33 -17.68 -7.44
CA PRO A 94 5.66 -17.38 -7.95
C PRO A 94 6.37 -16.34 -7.08
N VAL A 95 7.62 -16.59 -6.73
CA VAL A 95 8.49 -15.66 -6.01
C VAL A 95 9.71 -15.33 -6.87
N LEU A 96 10.32 -14.16 -6.64
CA LEU A 96 11.58 -13.85 -7.31
C LEU A 96 12.67 -14.83 -6.87
N PRO A 97 13.52 -15.31 -7.81
CA PRO A 97 14.72 -16.03 -7.42
C PRO A 97 15.56 -15.19 -6.46
N GLY A 98 16.03 -15.81 -5.39
CA GLY A 98 16.83 -15.11 -4.40
C GLY A 98 17.40 -16.07 -3.36
N SER A 99 18.17 -15.53 -2.42
CA SER A 99 18.86 -16.28 -1.40
C SER A 99 18.14 -16.23 -0.04
N GLU A 100 18.60 -17.07 0.87
CA GLU A 100 18.51 -16.85 2.31
C GLU A 100 19.45 -15.72 2.74
N VAL A 101 19.47 -15.44 4.05
CA VAL A 101 20.43 -14.49 4.63
C VAL A 101 21.86 -14.91 4.25
N ILE A 102 22.61 -14.00 3.68
CA ILE A 102 23.98 -14.23 3.20
C ILE A 102 24.91 -14.38 4.38
N GLN A 103 25.57 -15.56 4.46
CA GLN A 103 26.51 -15.90 5.52
C GLN A 103 28.00 -15.71 5.09
N SER A 104 28.27 -15.71 3.77
CA SER A 104 29.60 -15.54 3.22
C SER A 104 29.58 -14.95 1.82
N GLU A 105 30.70 -14.35 1.40
CA GLU A 105 30.89 -13.82 0.05
C GLU A 105 30.77 -14.93 -1.01
N ALA A 106 31.32 -16.10 -0.74
CA ALA A 106 31.22 -17.25 -1.66
C ALA A 106 29.77 -17.67 -1.91
N MET A 107 28.96 -17.77 -0.84
CA MET A 107 27.53 -18.03 -0.93
C MET A 107 26.82 -16.95 -1.75
N ALA A 108 27.17 -15.69 -1.52
CA ALA A 108 26.55 -14.58 -2.23
C ALA A 108 26.82 -14.63 -3.74
N LEU A 109 28.04 -14.96 -4.16
CA LEU A 109 28.40 -15.10 -5.57
C LEU A 109 27.64 -16.25 -6.24
N GLU A 110 27.58 -17.41 -5.58
CA GLU A 110 26.84 -18.57 -6.07
C GLU A 110 25.34 -18.26 -6.23
N GLU A 111 24.74 -17.65 -5.22
CA GLU A 111 23.32 -17.30 -5.24
C GLU A 111 23.00 -16.21 -6.29
N ALA A 112 23.90 -15.25 -6.48
CA ALA A 112 23.74 -14.22 -7.51
C ALA A 112 23.87 -14.80 -8.92
N GLU A 113 24.77 -15.73 -9.15
CA GLU A 113 24.89 -16.45 -10.42
C GLU A 113 23.64 -17.31 -10.69
N ARG A 114 23.14 -18.00 -9.68
CA ARG A 114 21.90 -18.79 -9.78
C ARG A 114 20.68 -17.94 -10.11
N ALA A 115 20.54 -16.76 -9.47
CA ALA A 115 19.46 -15.80 -9.72
C ALA A 115 19.61 -15.10 -11.08
N GLY A 116 20.85 -15.00 -11.59
CA GLY A 116 21.22 -14.26 -12.79
C GLY A 116 21.22 -12.74 -12.57
N TYR A 117 22.30 -12.08 -12.97
CA TYR A 117 22.39 -10.62 -12.89
C TYR A 117 21.39 -9.91 -13.82
N PRO A 118 20.92 -8.68 -13.50
CA PRO A 118 21.19 -7.95 -12.26
C PRO A 118 20.46 -8.56 -11.05
N VAL A 119 21.07 -8.40 -9.86
CA VAL A 119 20.48 -8.76 -8.57
C VAL A 119 20.40 -7.54 -7.67
N ILE A 120 19.60 -7.62 -6.62
CA ILE A 120 19.49 -6.58 -5.60
C ILE A 120 19.82 -7.16 -4.23
N VAL A 121 20.70 -6.49 -3.48
CA VAL A 121 20.98 -6.77 -2.08
C VAL A 121 19.97 -6.02 -1.24
N LYS A 122 19.34 -6.69 -0.27
CA LYS A 122 18.33 -6.11 0.63
C LYS A 122 18.64 -6.45 2.09
N ALA A 123 18.34 -5.53 3.01
CA ALA A 123 18.33 -5.83 4.44
C ALA A 123 17.21 -6.83 4.75
N ALA A 124 17.49 -7.82 5.60
CA ALA A 124 16.51 -8.81 6.04
C ALA A 124 15.45 -8.19 6.97
N ALA A 125 15.85 -7.21 7.79
CA ALA A 125 14.97 -6.41 8.63
C ALA A 125 14.68 -5.06 7.99
N GLY A 126 13.48 -4.50 8.24
CA GLY A 126 13.09 -3.16 7.78
C GLY A 126 12.32 -3.14 6.46
N GLY A 127 11.97 -1.93 6.01
CA GLY A 127 11.15 -1.66 4.83
C GLY A 127 11.45 -0.29 4.22
N GLY A 128 10.66 0.10 3.18
CA GLY A 128 10.75 1.44 2.59
C GLY A 128 11.98 1.68 1.70
N GLY A 129 12.63 0.62 1.20
CA GLY A 129 13.71 0.74 0.23
C GLY A 129 15.08 1.12 0.80
N ARG A 130 15.25 1.19 2.12
CA ARG A 130 16.55 1.46 2.76
C ARG A 130 17.43 0.23 2.73
N GLY A 131 18.74 0.44 2.55
CA GLY A 131 19.74 -0.65 2.50
C GLY A 131 19.70 -1.47 1.21
N MET A 132 19.01 -1.01 0.16
CA MET A 132 18.97 -1.72 -1.12
C MET A 132 20.12 -1.28 -2.04
N ARG A 133 20.78 -2.26 -2.68
CA ARG A 133 21.87 -2.03 -3.66
C ARG A 133 21.67 -2.91 -4.88
N ILE A 134 21.56 -2.30 -6.05
CA ILE A 134 21.51 -3.01 -7.32
C ILE A 134 22.92 -3.37 -7.73
N VAL A 135 23.10 -4.62 -8.12
CA VAL A 135 24.39 -5.20 -8.54
C VAL A 135 24.21 -5.76 -9.95
N ARG A 136 24.98 -5.24 -10.89
CA ARG A 136 24.88 -5.60 -12.31
C ARG A 136 25.94 -6.60 -12.75
N THR A 137 27.06 -6.62 -12.04
CA THR A 137 28.20 -7.48 -12.35
C THR A 137 28.72 -8.17 -11.09
N PRO A 138 29.34 -9.38 -11.22
CA PRO A 138 29.93 -10.08 -10.07
C PRO A 138 30.94 -9.26 -9.28
N SER A 139 31.71 -8.40 -9.95
CA SER A 139 32.74 -7.57 -9.31
C SER A 139 32.19 -6.50 -8.35
N GLU A 140 30.94 -6.08 -8.52
CA GLU A 140 30.27 -5.10 -7.65
C GLU A 140 29.74 -5.73 -6.35
N LEU A 141 29.51 -7.05 -6.35
CA LEU A 141 28.74 -7.73 -5.30
C LEU A 141 29.35 -7.64 -3.90
N PRO A 142 30.67 -7.87 -3.70
CA PRO A 142 31.26 -7.81 -2.36
C PRO A 142 31.10 -6.41 -1.72
N HIS A 143 31.36 -5.37 -2.50
CA HIS A 143 31.23 -3.99 -2.02
C HIS A 143 29.76 -3.64 -1.70
N ALA A 144 28.82 -4.08 -2.53
CA ALA A 144 27.39 -3.84 -2.34
C ALA A 144 26.86 -4.53 -1.06
N ILE A 145 27.29 -5.77 -0.79
CA ILE A 145 26.95 -6.51 0.43
C ILE A 145 27.47 -5.77 1.66
N GLN A 146 28.76 -5.41 1.69
CA GLN A 146 29.36 -4.73 2.84
C GLN A 146 28.67 -3.39 3.12
N ALA A 147 28.36 -2.62 2.08
CA ALA A 147 27.65 -1.35 2.23
C ALA A 147 26.21 -1.55 2.74
N ALA A 148 25.49 -2.57 2.24
CA ALA A 148 24.14 -2.88 2.69
C ALA A 148 24.13 -3.39 4.14
N GLN A 149 25.09 -4.22 4.55
CA GLN A 149 25.25 -4.71 5.93
C GLN A 149 25.53 -3.56 6.91
N ASN A 150 26.40 -2.64 6.56
CA ASN A 150 26.70 -1.47 7.39
C ASN A 150 25.47 -0.59 7.61
N GLU A 151 24.72 -0.34 6.54
CA GLU A 151 23.47 0.44 6.61
C GLU A 151 22.39 -0.29 7.39
N ALA A 152 22.24 -1.60 7.20
CA ALA A 152 21.29 -2.43 7.94
C ALA A 152 21.59 -2.45 9.44
N ALA A 153 22.86 -2.63 9.82
CA ALA A 153 23.28 -2.58 11.21
C ALA A 153 22.99 -1.23 11.87
N ALA A 154 23.22 -0.12 11.16
CA ALA A 154 22.96 1.23 11.66
C ALA A 154 21.46 1.54 11.78
N SER A 155 20.64 1.03 10.87
CA SER A 155 19.21 1.39 10.79
C SER A 155 18.29 0.40 11.51
N PHE A 156 18.67 -0.88 11.60
CA PHE A 156 17.79 -1.98 12.05
C PHE A 156 18.40 -2.87 13.14
N ALA A 157 19.60 -2.52 13.62
CA ALA A 157 20.35 -3.25 14.64
C ALA A 157 20.75 -4.71 14.26
N THR A 158 20.61 -5.10 12.98
CA THR A 158 21.09 -6.38 12.44
C THR A 158 21.74 -6.15 11.07
N PRO A 159 22.91 -6.78 10.80
CA PRO A 159 23.59 -6.68 9.52
C PRO A 159 23.06 -7.64 8.46
N ASP A 160 21.98 -8.36 8.76
CA ASP A 160 21.50 -9.44 7.91
C ASP A 160 20.99 -8.89 6.57
N VAL A 161 21.55 -9.42 5.47
CA VAL A 161 21.16 -9.11 4.10
C VAL A 161 20.92 -10.37 3.29
N TYR A 162 20.10 -10.26 2.25
CA TYR A 162 19.82 -11.33 1.30
C TYR A 162 19.81 -10.76 -0.13
N LEU A 163 19.80 -11.65 -1.12
CA LEU A 163 19.80 -11.32 -2.54
C LEU A 163 18.46 -11.69 -3.17
N GLU A 164 18.03 -10.89 -4.14
CA GLU A 164 16.93 -11.22 -5.03
C GLU A 164 17.28 -10.84 -6.47
N LYS A 165 16.65 -11.51 -7.42
CA LYS A 165 16.63 -11.08 -8.83
C LYS A 165 16.08 -9.66 -8.92
N TYR A 166 16.81 -8.77 -9.58
CA TYR A 166 16.34 -7.42 -9.86
C TYR A 166 15.58 -7.37 -11.19
N ILE A 167 14.37 -6.82 -11.17
CA ILE A 167 13.58 -6.52 -12.37
C ILE A 167 13.79 -5.06 -12.71
N GLU A 168 14.28 -4.74 -13.91
CA GLU A 168 14.72 -3.39 -14.25
C GLU A 168 13.57 -2.39 -14.46
N SER A 169 12.46 -2.84 -15.00
CA SER A 169 11.29 -2.00 -15.30
C SER A 169 10.01 -2.69 -14.83
N PRO A 170 9.87 -2.94 -13.51
CA PRO A 170 8.72 -3.68 -13.02
C PRO A 170 7.46 -2.83 -13.04
N ARG A 171 6.31 -3.52 -13.05
CA ARG A 171 5.04 -2.96 -12.63
C ARG A 171 4.67 -3.48 -11.25
N HIS A 172 3.92 -2.69 -10.52
CA HIS A 172 3.40 -3.05 -9.20
C HIS A 172 1.92 -3.37 -9.33
N ILE A 173 1.59 -4.64 -9.18
CA ILE A 173 0.24 -5.17 -9.24
C ILE A 173 -0.11 -5.77 -7.89
N GLU A 174 -1.32 -5.56 -7.41
CA GLU A 174 -1.73 -6.07 -6.11
C GLU A 174 -3.16 -6.59 -6.14
N PHE A 175 -3.44 -7.65 -5.38
CA PHE A 175 -4.76 -8.25 -5.29
C PHE A 175 -5.42 -7.97 -3.94
N GLN A 176 -6.59 -7.34 -3.96
CA GLN A 176 -7.41 -7.13 -2.77
C GLN A 176 -8.10 -8.43 -2.36
N VAL A 177 -8.02 -8.77 -1.08
CA VAL A 177 -8.71 -9.92 -0.51
C VAL A 177 -9.51 -9.55 0.74
N LEU A 178 -10.54 -10.35 1.01
CA LEU A 178 -11.22 -10.46 2.31
C LEU A 178 -11.32 -11.92 2.69
N GLY A 179 -11.04 -12.23 3.95
CA GLY A 179 -11.27 -13.54 4.56
C GLY A 179 -12.25 -13.44 5.72
N ASP A 180 -13.24 -14.34 5.82
CA ASP A 180 -14.10 -14.41 6.99
C ASP A 180 -13.53 -15.32 8.09
N GLN A 181 -14.21 -15.36 9.23
CA GLN A 181 -13.81 -16.19 10.36
C GLN A 181 -14.17 -17.68 10.16
N HIS A 182 -14.87 -18.02 9.07
CA HIS A 182 -15.39 -19.35 8.74
C HIS A 182 -14.58 -20.06 7.67
N GLY A 183 -13.43 -19.46 7.25
CA GLY A 183 -12.47 -20.05 6.32
C GLY A 183 -12.74 -19.69 4.84
N LYS A 184 -13.72 -18.85 4.54
CA LYS A 184 -13.93 -18.36 3.18
C LYS A 184 -13.04 -17.15 2.91
N VAL A 185 -12.32 -17.19 1.80
CA VAL A 185 -11.53 -16.06 1.28
C VAL A 185 -12.02 -15.72 -0.13
N VAL A 186 -12.10 -14.43 -0.43
CA VAL A 186 -12.52 -13.89 -1.73
C VAL A 186 -11.54 -12.82 -2.17
N HIS A 187 -11.19 -12.78 -3.47
CA HIS A 187 -10.44 -11.67 -4.06
C HIS A 187 -11.37 -10.70 -4.81
N PHE A 188 -11.00 -9.43 -4.85
CA PHE A 188 -11.77 -8.34 -5.47
C PHE A 188 -11.10 -7.79 -6.75
N GLY A 189 -10.28 -8.61 -7.40
CA GLY A 189 -9.46 -8.21 -8.53
C GLY A 189 -8.20 -7.50 -8.10
N GLU A 190 -7.52 -6.95 -9.09
CA GLU A 190 -6.24 -6.26 -8.91
C GLU A 190 -6.37 -4.75 -9.00
N ARG A 191 -5.34 -4.10 -8.44
CA ARG A 191 -4.98 -2.71 -8.64
C ARG A 191 -3.61 -2.63 -9.31
N GLU A 192 -3.43 -1.63 -10.13
CA GLU A 192 -2.14 -1.21 -10.71
C GLU A 192 -1.62 -0.02 -9.90
N CYS A 193 -0.49 -0.19 -9.20
CA CYS A 193 0.11 0.81 -8.31
C CYS A 193 1.52 1.20 -8.77
N THR A 194 1.76 1.12 -10.06
CA THR A 194 3.08 1.32 -10.69
C THR A 194 3.58 2.76 -10.62
N ILE A 195 2.68 3.75 -10.62
CA ILE A 195 3.05 5.17 -10.56
C ILE A 195 3.38 5.55 -9.12
N GLN A 196 4.67 5.58 -8.80
CA GLN A 196 5.15 5.80 -7.44
C GLN A 196 6.44 6.63 -7.42
N ARG A 197 6.71 7.27 -6.29
CA ARG A 197 7.94 8.00 -6.00
C ARG A 197 8.57 7.44 -4.74
N ARG A 198 9.83 7.03 -4.76
CA ARG A 198 10.53 6.46 -3.59
C ARG A 198 9.68 5.39 -2.88
N HIS A 199 9.09 4.50 -3.64
CA HIS A 199 8.17 3.46 -3.17
C HIS A 199 6.85 3.96 -2.53
N GLN A 200 6.54 5.25 -2.62
CA GLN A 200 5.24 5.80 -2.28
C GLN A 200 4.36 5.85 -3.52
N LYS A 201 3.25 5.14 -3.50
CA LYS A 201 2.23 5.14 -4.56
C LYS A 201 1.62 6.54 -4.67
N LEU A 202 1.38 7.04 -5.88
CA LEU A 202 0.81 8.36 -6.16
C LEU A 202 -0.40 8.32 -7.06
N VAL A 203 -0.43 7.37 -8.01
CA VAL A 203 -1.58 7.12 -8.88
C VAL A 203 -1.83 5.62 -8.90
N GLU A 204 -3.04 5.22 -8.62
CA GLU A 204 -3.49 3.84 -8.60
C GLU A 204 -4.70 3.67 -9.54
N GLU A 205 -4.80 2.53 -10.20
CA GLU A 205 -5.94 2.24 -11.06
C GLU A 205 -6.43 0.79 -10.90
N SER A 206 -7.70 0.56 -11.16
CA SER A 206 -8.31 -0.77 -11.21
C SER A 206 -9.34 -0.83 -12.36
N PRO A 207 -9.30 -1.91 -13.17
CA PRO A 207 -8.30 -2.98 -13.22
C PRO A 207 -6.98 -2.54 -13.88
N SER A 208 -5.94 -3.37 -13.77
CA SER A 208 -4.69 -3.17 -14.50
C SER A 208 -4.88 -3.33 -16.00
N THR A 209 -4.19 -2.50 -16.79
CA THR A 209 -4.16 -2.61 -18.26
C THR A 209 -3.36 -3.81 -18.76
N GLN A 210 -2.63 -4.49 -17.87
CA GLN A 210 -1.71 -5.57 -18.22
C GLN A 210 -2.29 -6.97 -18.03
N LEU A 211 -3.36 -7.09 -17.25
CA LEU A 211 -4.02 -8.37 -16.98
C LEU A 211 -5.35 -8.46 -17.74
N ASP A 212 -5.50 -9.49 -18.54
CA ASP A 212 -6.80 -9.89 -19.05
C ASP A 212 -7.62 -10.63 -17.97
N GLN A 213 -8.89 -10.89 -18.26
CA GLN A 213 -9.78 -11.53 -17.31
C GLN A 213 -9.28 -12.92 -16.89
N GLN A 214 -8.74 -13.71 -17.82
CA GLN A 214 -8.26 -15.07 -17.53
C GLN A 214 -7.04 -15.04 -16.59
N ALA A 215 -6.10 -14.13 -16.82
CA ALA A 215 -4.93 -13.95 -15.94
C ALA A 215 -5.36 -13.49 -14.54
N ARG A 216 -6.30 -12.53 -14.45
CA ARG A 216 -6.89 -12.04 -13.19
C ARG A 216 -7.50 -13.16 -12.38
N GLU A 217 -8.38 -13.95 -13.00
CA GLU A 217 -9.06 -15.07 -12.34
C GLU A 217 -8.08 -16.14 -11.90
N ARG A 218 -7.10 -16.49 -12.74
CA ARG A 218 -6.06 -17.50 -12.41
C ARG A 218 -5.22 -17.06 -11.21
N VAL A 219 -4.69 -15.84 -11.22
CA VAL A 219 -3.84 -15.34 -10.12
C VAL A 219 -4.68 -15.13 -8.86
N GLY A 220 -5.87 -14.56 -8.99
CA GLY A 220 -6.80 -14.39 -7.88
C GLY A 220 -7.16 -15.71 -7.21
N ALA A 221 -7.40 -16.77 -7.98
CA ALA A 221 -7.65 -18.10 -7.43
C ALA A 221 -6.44 -18.68 -6.67
N GLN A 222 -5.22 -18.48 -7.19
CA GLN A 222 -3.99 -18.89 -6.49
C GLN A 222 -3.83 -18.14 -5.16
N VAL A 223 -4.07 -16.81 -5.14
CA VAL A 223 -4.05 -15.99 -3.92
C VAL A 223 -5.07 -16.48 -2.92
N VAL A 224 -6.33 -16.69 -3.35
CA VAL A 224 -7.40 -17.22 -2.47
C VAL A 224 -7.00 -18.56 -1.87
N GLN A 225 -6.52 -19.51 -2.69
CA GLN A 225 -6.11 -20.83 -2.21
C GLN A 225 -4.99 -20.75 -1.18
N ALA A 226 -3.98 -19.89 -1.41
CA ALA A 226 -2.89 -19.70 -0.46
C ALA A 226 -3.38 -19.14 0.87
N LEU A 227 -4.21 -18.11 0.85
CA LEU A 227 -4.72 -17.44 2.04
C LEU A 227 -5.74 -18.29 2.82
N GLN A 228 -6.51 -19.13 2.15
CA GLN A 228 -7.36 -20.13 2.83
C GLN A 228 -6.52 -21.12 3.64
N LYS A 229 -5.40 -21.61 3.08
CA LYS A 229 -4.49 -22.53 3.79
C LYS A 229 -3.81 -21.88 5.00
N ILE A 230 -3.55 -20.58 4.94
CA ILE A 230 -3.01 -19.79 6.06
C ILE A 230 -4.09 -19.51 7.12
N GLY A 231 -5.38 -19.62 6.78
CA GLY A 231 -6.50 -19.21 7.63
C GLY A 231 -6.59 -17.71 7.80
N TYR A 232 -6.31 -16.97 6.71
CA TYR A 232 -6.33 -15.51 6.70
C TYR A 232 -7.73 -14.96 6.95
N THR A 233 -7.84 -13.92 7.78
CA THR A 233 -9.11 -13.25 8.09
C THR A 233 -9.03 -11.74 7.88
N ASN A 234 -10.16 -11.10 7.65
CA ASN A 234 -10.33 -9.68 7.40
C ASN A 234 -9.67 -9.20 6.09
N ALA A 235 -9.42 -7.89 5.96
CA ALA A 235 -8.85 -7.31 4.74
C ALA A 235 -7.34 -7.51 4.64
N GLY A 236 -6.88 -7.77 3.44
CA GLY A 236 -5.47 -7.83 3.10
C GLY A 236 -5.22 -7.56 1.63
N THR A 237 -3.98 -7.30 1.30
CA THR A 237 -3.55 -7.07 -0.08
C THR A 237 -2.27 -7.84 -0.34
N VAL A 238 -2.29 -8.67 -1.39
CA VAL A 238 -1.11 -9.41 -1.86
C VAL A 238 -0.47 -8.66 -3.01
N GLU A 239 0.74 -8.18 -2.80
CA GLU A 239 1.49 -7.37 -3.74
C GLU A 239 2.43 -8.20 -4.61
N PHE A 240 2.52 -7.84 -5.89
CA PHE A 240 3.35 -8.50 -6.89
C PHE A 240 4.18 -7.48 -7.67
N LEU A 241 5.38 -7.89 -8.05
CA LEU A 241 6.09 -7.28 -9.16
C LEU A 241 5.80 -8.04 -10.44
N MET A 242 5.51 -7.32 -11.51
CA MET A 242 5.31 -7.89 -12.83
C MET A 242 6.49 -7.51 -13.74
N ASP A 243 7.08 -8.50 -14.39
CA ASP A 243 8.15 -8.30 -15.37
C ASP A 243 7.61 -7.90 -16.76
N GLU A 244 8.52 -7.65 -17.68
CA GLU A 244 8.21 -7.32 -19.08
C GLU A 244 7.45 -8.44 -19.84
N ASN A 245 7.58 -9.70 -19.37
CA ASN A 245 6.88 -10.86 -19.91
C ASN A 245 5.50 -11.06 -19.26
N ARG A 246 5.04 -10.09 -18.46
CA ARG A 246 3.78 -10.14 -17.68
C ARG A 246 3.73 -11.26 -16.65
N LYS A 247 4.86 -11.77 -16.21
CA LYS A 247 4.94 -12.74 -15.13
C LYS A 247 4.92 -12.01 -13.78
N LEU A 248 4.02 -12.44 -12.91
CA LEU A 248 3.84 -11.89 -11.57
C LEU A 248 4.70 -12.68 -10.58
N TYR A 249 5.36 -11.94 -9.69
CA TYR A 249 6.15 -12.50 -8.60
C TYR A 249 5.69 -11.87 -7.29
N PHE A 250 5.35 -12.68 -6.31
CA PHE A 250 4.99 -12.22 -4.97
C PHE A 250 6.08 -11.32 -4.40
N LEU A 251 5.68 -10.16 -3.91
CA LEU A 251 6.55 -9.18 -3.27
C LEU A 251 6.38 -9.19 -1.76
N GLU A 252 5.18 -8.90 -1.30
CA GLU A 252 4.79 -8.87 0.10
C GLU A 252 3.27 -8.93 0.26
N MET A 253 2.81 -9.07 1.50
CA MET A 253 1.40 -8.95 1.84
C MET A 253 1.21 -7.88 2.90
N ASN A 254 0.32 -6.92 2.64
CA ASN A 254 -0.13 -5.98 3.63
C ASN A 254 -1.35 -6.56 4.37
N THR A 255 -1.21 -6.76 5.67
CA THR A 255 -2.21 -7.39 6.53
C THR A 255 -3.22 -6.36 7.09
N ARG A 256 -3.70 -5.47 6.24
CA ARG A 256 -4.60 -4.35 6.55
C ARG A 256 -5.32 -3.87 5.30
N ILE A 257 -6.26 -2.95 5.48
CA ILE A 257 -6.78 -2.16 4.36
C ILE A 257 -5.68 -1.25 3.78
N GLN A 258 -5.67 -1.03 2.49
CA GLN A 258 -4.75 -0.14 1.79
C GLN A 258 -5.36 1.25 1.59
N VAL A 259 -4.53 2.28 1.41
CA VAL A 259 -4.97 3.64 1.07
C VAL A 259 -5.83 3.63 -0.20
N GLU A 260 -5.37 2.90 -1.21
CA GLU A 260 -5.93 2.77 -2.55
C GLU A 260 -7.11 1.80 -2.68
N HIS A 261 -7.69 1.34 -1.56
CA HIS A 261 -8.86 0.45 -1.57
C HIS A 261 -10.04 1.05 -2.35
N ALA A 262 -10.13 2.38 -2.40
CA ALA A 262 -11.26 3.07 -3.00
C ALA A 262 -11.42 2.80 -4.51
N VAL A 263 -10.34 2.55 -5.28
CA VAL A 263 -10.48 2.18 -6.70
C VAL A 263 -11.14 0.81 -6.84
N THR A 264 -10.86 -0.14 -5.94
CA THR A 264 -11.52 -1.44 -5.90
C THR A 264 -13.00 -1.29 -5.55
N GLU A 265 -13.34 -0.46 -4.57
CA GLU A 265 -14.74 -0.17 -4.21
C GLU A 265 -15.51 0.42 -5.38
N MET A 266 -14.91 1.35 -6.13
CA MET A 266 -15.56 1.99 -7.29
C MET A 266 -15.87 1.00 -8.42
N VAL A 267 -15.01 0.01 -8.68
CA VAL A 267 -15.23 -0.96 -9.77
C VAL A 267 -16.02 -2.18 -9.34
N THR A 268 -16.08 -2.49 -8.04
CA THR A 268 -16.82 -3.66 -7.52
C THR A 268 -18.18 -3.30 -6.93
N GLY A 269 -18.33 -2.06 -6.45
CA GLY A 269 -19.51 -1.62 -5.68
C GLY A 269 -19.56 -2.19 -4.26
N VAL A 270 -18.43 -2.70 -3.74
CA VAL A 270 -18.33 -3.27 -2.38
C VAL A 270 -17.64 -2.27 -1.46
N ASP A 271 -18.27 -1.95 -0.34
CA ASP A 271 -17.68 -1.15 0.75
C ASP A 271 -16.78 -2.05 1.61
N LEU A 272 -15.46 -1.98 1.36
CA LEU A 272 -14.48 -2.86 1.99
C LEU A 272 -14.32 -2.57 3.49
N VAL A 273 -14.40 -1.32 3.92
CA VAL A 273 -14.29 -0.94 5.33
C VAL A 273 -15.51 -1.44 6.11
N LYS A 274 -16.70 -1.31 5.53
CA LYS A 274 -17.92 -1.87 6.12
C LYS A 274 -17.82 -3.40 6.23
N MET A 275 -17.27 -4.06 5.20
CA MET A 275 -17.05 -5.51 5.23
C MET A 275 -16.05 -5.92 6.30
N GLN A 276 -14.99 -5.14 6.55
CA GLN A 276 -14.06 -5.41 7.66
C GLN A 276 -14.80 -5.47 9.02
N ILE A 277 -15.71 -4.53 9.25
CA ILE A 277 -16.52 -4.45 10.49
C ILE A 277 -17.46 -5.66 10.57
N HIS A 278 -18.16 -6.00 9.49
CA HIS A 278 -19.05 -7.17 9.47
C HIS A 278 -18.31 -8.48 9.72
N ILE A 279 -17.14 -8.67 9.10
CA ILE A 279 -16.31 -9.86 9.32
C ILE A 279 -15.85 -9.93 10.78
N ALA A 280 -15.41 -8.81 11.37
CA ALA A 280 -15.00 -8.76 12.77
C ALA A 280 -16.17 -9.09 13.72
N ALA A 281 -17.39 -8.73 13.34
CA ALA A 281 -18.64 -9.08 14.04
C ALA A 281 -19.10 -10.53 13.80
N GLY A 282 -18.33 -11.35 13.06
CA GLY A 282 -18.64 -12.77 12.83
C GLY A 282 -19.48 -13.06 11.59
N SER A 283 -19.72 -12.09 10.72
CA SER A 283 -20.52 -12.31 9.50
C SER A 283 -19.77 -13.18 8.49
N HIS A 284 -20.52 -13.99 7.74
CA HIS A 284 -20.02 -14.74 6.59
C HIS A 284 -19.83 -13.81 5.37
N LEU A 285 -18.85 -14.14 4.53
CA LEU A 285 -18.71 -13.53 3.21
C LEU A 285 -19.75 -14.14 2.25
N ASP A 286 -20.84 -13.43 2.01
CA ASP A 286 -21.93 -13.88 1.14
C ASP A 286 -21.71 -13.43 -0.32
N PHE A 287 -20.72 -14.05 -0.97
CA PHE A 287 -20.44 -13.86 -2.41
C PHE A 287 -20.63 -15.18 -3.20
N GLU A 288 -21.58 -16.05 -2.78
CA GLU A 288 -21.82 -17.32 -3.44
C GLU A 288 -22.33 -17.11 -4.88
N GLY A 289 -21.65 -17.75 -5.82
CA GLY A 289 -22.04 -17.76 -7.23
C GLY A 289 -21.90 -16.42 -7.98
N LYS A 290 -21.47 -15.38 -7.31
CA LYS A 290 -21.19 -14.09 -7.94
C LYS A 290 -19.70 -14.01 -8.27
N THR A 291 -19.34 -14.29 -9.51
CA THR A 291 -18.07 -13.82 -10.06
C THR A 291 -18.06 -12.30 -9.86
N LEU A 292 -17.18 -11.79 -9.01
CA LEU A 292 -17.02 -10.36 -8.81
C LEU A 292 -16.57 -9.74 -10.15
N ARG A 293 -17.52 -9.14 -10.86
CA ARG A 293 -17.23 -8.48 -12.13
C ARG A 293 -16.80 -7.06 -11.85
N LEU A 294 -15.59 -6.73 -12.24
CA LEU A 294 -15.13 -5.36 -12.27
C LEU A 294 -15.94 -4.59 -13.31
N ARG A 295 -16.49 -3.43 -12.94
CA ARG A 295 -17.32 -2.58 -13.80
C ARG A 295 -16.61 -1.29 -14.11
N GLY A 296 -16.33 -1.05 -15.39
CA GLY A 296 -15.63 0.15 -15.81
C GLY A 296 -14.15 0.16 -15.39
N HIS A 297 -13.64 1.34 -15.14
CA HIS A 297 -12.25 1.58 -14.75
C HIS A 297 -12.16 2.74 -13.77
N ALA A 298 -11.47 2.54 -12.65
CA ALA A 298 -11.29 3.58 -11.65
C ALA A 298 -9.81 4.01 -11.56
N ILE A 299 -9.59 5.28 -11.28
CA ILE A 299 -8.27 5.88 -11.05
C ILE A 299 -8.34 6.67 -9.76
N GLU A 300 -7.33 6.52 -8.90
CA GLU A 300 -7.09 7.33 -7.71
C GLU A 300 -5.84 8.20 -7.93
N CYS A 301 -5.90 9.47 -7.50
CA CYS A 301 -4.75 10.34 -7.35
C CYS A 301 -4.63 10.73 -5.88
N ARG A 302 -3.47 10.49 -5.28
CA ARG A 302 -3.18 10.94 -3.91
C ARG A 302 -2.84 12.42 -3.90
N ILE A 303 -3.71 13.24 -3.31
CA ILE A 303 -3.47 14.67 -3.18
C ILE A 303 -2.69 14.89 -1.88
N CYS A 304 -1.41 15.21 -2.05
CA CYS A 304 -0.47 15.44 -0.95
C CYS A 304 -0.20 16.94 -0.79
N ALA A 305 -0.09 17.39 0.46
CA ALA A 305 0.35 18.73 0.82
C ALA A 305 1.88 18.84 0.63
N GLU A 306 2.32 18.99 -0.62
CA GLU A 306 3.71 18.99 -1.04
C GLU A 306 3.94 20.00 -2.17
N ASN A 307 5.15 20.54 -2.21
CA ASN A 307 5.58 21.35 -3.36
C ASN A 307 5.66 20.47 -4.62
N PRO A 308 4.99 20.79 -5.73
CA PRO A 308 4.91 19.93 -6.90
C PRO A 308 6.23 19.78 -7.70
N ALA A 309 7.25 20.62 -7.39
CA ALA A 309 8.55 20.54 -8.05
C ALA A 309 9.61 19.82 -7.20
N SER A 310 9.65 20.06 -5.88
CA SER A 310 10.61 19.49 -4.95
C SER A 310 10.06 18.36 -4.10
N PHE A 311 8.73 18.17 -4.07
CA PHE A 311 8.01 17.25 -3.18
C PHE A 311 8.27 17.48 -1.69
N ALA A 312 8.81 18.65 -1.33
CA ALA A 312 8.94 19.01 0.08
C ALA A 312 7.56 19.20 0.72
N PRO A 313 7.34 18.71 1.94
CA PRO A 313 6.08 18.89 2.66
C PRO A 313 5.68 20.37 2.76
N SER A 314 4.40 20.64 2.59
CA SER A 314 3.80 21.98 2.65
C SER A 314 2.72 22.03 3.75
N ALA A 315 3.16 21.92 5.00
CA ALA A 315 2.29 22.11 6.15
C ALA A 315 1.79 23.58 6.21
N GLY A 316 0.58 23.79 6.70
CA GLY A 316 0.02 25.14 6.79
C GLY A 316 -1.49 25.18 6.86
N LYS A 317 -2.05 26.40 6.83
CA LYS A 317 -3.49 26.64 6.85
C LYS A 317 -4.06 26.58 5.44
N VAL A 318 -5.10 25.79 5.25
CA VAL A 318 -5.88 25.72 4.00
C VAL A 318 -6.83 26.92 3.99
N THR A 319 -6.65 27.86 3.05
CA THR A 319 -7.50 29.05 2.95
C THR A 319 -8.72 28.86 2.06
N ALA A 320 -8.62 27.99 1.05
CA ALA A 320 -9.75 27.55 0.23
C ALA A 320 -9.68 26.04 -0.01
N PHE A 321 -10.82 25.37 -0.02
CA PHE A 321 -10.96 23.94 -0.30
C PHE A 321 -12.27 23.68 -1.05
N HIS A 322 -12.18 23.46 -2.36
CA HIS A 322 -13.32 23.20 -3.23
C HIS A 322 -13.12 21.85 -3.94
N PRO A 323 -13.63 20.76 -3.35
CA PRO A 323 -13.48 19.43 -3.96
C PRO A 323 -14.32 19.32 -5.24
N PRO A 324 -13.84 18.61 -6.26
CA PRO A 324 -14.61 18.33 -7.46
C PRO A 324 -15.78 17.39 -7.15
N GLY A 325 -16.80 17.44 -8.00
CA GLY A 325 -17.98 16.60 -7.88
C GLY A 325 -18.52 16.13 -9.23
N GLY A 326 -19.67 15.47 -9.17
CA GLY A 326 -20.37 14.93 -10.36
C GLY A 326 -20.29 13.40 -10.43
N THR A 327 -20.94 12.85 -11.47
CA THR A 327 -21.06 11.41 -11.67
C THR A 327 -19.69 10.75 -11.76
N GLY A 328 -19.47 9.70 -10.93
CA GLY A 328 -18.23 8.92 -10.92
C GLY A 328 -17.03 9.68 -10.35
N VAL A 329 -17.23 10.70 -9.52
CA VAL A 329 -16.19 11.40 -8.76
C VAL A 329 -16.42 11.20 -7.27
N ARG A 330 -15.37 10.77 -6.57
CA ARG A 330 -15.33 10.59 -5.10
C ARG A 330 -14.10 11.31 -4.55
N VAL A 331 -14.25 11.99 -3.43
CA VAL A 331 -13.15 12.60 -2.68
C VAL A 331 -13.21 12.12 -1.24
N ASP A 332 -12.19 11.38 -0.82
CA ASP A 332 -12.01 10.98 0.59
C ASP A 332 -11.00 11.94 1.22
N THR A 333 -11.43 12.72 2.21
CA THR A 333 -10.59 13.75 2.84
C THR A 333 -11.05 14.07 4.25
N ALA A 334 -10.09 14.46 5.09
CA ALA A 334 -10.35 15.11 6.37
C ALA A 334 -10.07 16.63 6.31
N ALA A 335 -9.53 17.14 5.19
CA ALA A 335 -9.24 18.54 5.00
C ALA A 335 -10.50 19.34 4.60
N TYR A 336 -10.56 20.61 4.99
CA TYR A 336 -11.61 21.57 4.67
C TYR A 336 -11.03 22.98 4.72
N ALA A 337 -11.77 23.97 4.21
CA ALA A 337 -11.37 25.39 4.34
C ALA A 337 -11.16 25.76 5.81
N GLU A 338 -10.10 26.50 6.11
CA GLU A 338 -9.65 26.88 7.46
C GLU A 338 -8.99 25.76 8.29
N SER A 339 -8.94 24.50 7.79
CA SER A 339 -8.18 23.44 8.46
C SER A 339 -6.67 23.69 8.41
N VAL A 340 -5.95 23.15 9.38
CA VAL A 340 -4.49 23.24 9.44
C VAL A 340 -3.91 21.87 9.17
N ILE A 341 -3.04 21.78 8.16
CA ILE A 341 -2.26 20.57 7.87
C ILE A 341 -1.02 20.58 8.75
N PRO A 342 -0.93 19.65 9.71
CA PRO A 342 0.18 19.62 10.66
C PRO A 342 1.44 18.98 10.03
N PRO A 343 2.64 19.28 10.51
CA PRO A 343 3.89 18.70 10.05
C PRO A 343 4.22 17.33 10.69
N TYR A 344 3.31 16.76 11.47
CA TYR A 344 3.58 15.56 12.28
C TYR A 344 3.22 14.24 11.60
N TYR A 345 2.45 14.30 10.51
CA TYR A 345 1.92 13.14 9.80
C TYR A 345 2.35 13.14 8.34
N ASP A 346 1.95 12.09 7.61
CA ASP A 346 2.11 12.02 6.17
C ASP A 346 1.41 13.21 5.49
N SER A 347 1.94 13.61 4.34
CA SER A 347 1.45 14.75 3.56
C SER A 347 0.11 14.49 2.85
N LEU A 348 -0.41 13.26 2.84
CA LEU A 348 -1.68 12.91 2.19
C LEU A 348 -2.85 13.64 2.85
N ILE A 349 -3.55 14.50 2.08
CA ILE A 349 -4.69 15.28 2.56
C ILE A 349 -6.01 14.90 1.91
N ALA A 350 -5.98 14.31 0.73
CA ALA A 350 -7.17 13.81 0.05
C ALA A 350 -6.82 12.69 -0.92
N LYS A 351 -7.79 11.79 -1.16
CA LYS A 351 -7.79 10.84 -2.26
C LYS A 351 -8.85 11.29 -3.24
N LEU A 352 -8.44 11.65 -4.44
CA LEU A 352 -9.36 11.92 -5.54
C LEU A 352 -9.50 10.65 -6.37
N VAL A 353 -10.71 10.09 -6.38
CA VAL A 353 -11.02 8.84 -7.08
C VAL A 353 -12.09 9.10 -8.12
N VAL A 354 -11.87 8.59 -9.33
CA VAL A 354 -12.86 8.65 -10.40
C VAL A 354 -13.13 7.28 -10.97
N CYS A 355 -14.33 7.08 -11.53
CA CYS A 355 -14.69 5.88 -12.25
C CYS A 355 -15.35 6.24 -13.57
N GLY A 356 -14.96 5.58 -14.65
CA GLY A 356 -15.54 5.67 -15.99
C GLY A 356 -15.99 4.30 -16.51
N ASN A 357 -16.71 4.27 -17.64
CA ASN A 357 -17.08 3.03 -18.32
C ASN A 357 -15.86 2.28 -18.87
N ASP A 358 -14.81 3.03 -19.19
CA ASP A 358 -13.51 2.54 -19.63
C ASP A 358 -12.38 3.43 -19.09
N ARG A 359 -11.13 3.04 -19.37
CA ARG A 359 -9.94 3.76 -18.89
C ARG A 359 -9.82 5.17 -19.47
N LEU A 360 -10.18 5.36 -20.73
CA LEU A 360 -10.08 6.68 -21.39
C LEU A 360 -11.07 7.67 -20.77
N GLU A 361 -12.28 7.23 -20.50
CA GLU A 361 -13.28 8.04 -19.79
C GLU A 361 -12.80 8.36 -18.36
N ALA A 362 -12.23 7.38 -17.63
CA ALA A 362 -11.68 7.61 -16.30
C ALA A 362 -10.54 8.64 -16.31
N ILE A 363 -9.58 8.56 -17.26
CA ILE A 363 -8.50 9.55 -17.43
C ILE A 363 -9.07 10.93 -17.73
N THR A 364 -10.05 11.03 -18.64
CA THR A 364 -10.68 12.30 -18.99
C THR A 364 -11.42 12.92 -17.81
N ARG A 365 -12.11 12.07 -17.02
CA ARG A 365 -12.81 12.50 -15.80
C ARG A 365 -11.84 12.95 -14.72
N MET A 366 -10.71 12.23 -14.55
CA MET A 366 -9.67 12.59 -13.59
C MET A 366 -9.02 13.95 -13.98
N ALA A 367 -8.67 14.14 -15.24
CA ALA A 367 -8.10 15.41 -15.72
C ALA A 367 -9.03 16.59 -15.37
N ARG A 368 -10.34 16.48 -15.71
CA ARG A 368 -11.34 17.48 -15.35
C ARG A 368 -11.46 17.68 -13.84
N ALA A 369 -11.49 16.59 -13.07
CA ALA A 369 -11.62 16.67 -11.61
C ALA A 369 -10.42 17.36 -10.95
N LEU A 370 -9.20 17.11 -11.45
CA LEU A 370 -7.98 17.79 -11.00
C LEU A 370 -7.97 19.29 -11.33
N GLU A 371 -8.55 19.71 -12.46
CA GLU A 371 -8.72 21.13 -12.82
C GLU A 371 -9.72 21.84 -11.90
N MET A 372 -10.75 21.13 -11.46
CA MET A 372 -11.79 21.66 -10.57
C MET A 372 -11.42 21.61 -9.09
N PHE A 373 -10.37 20.88 -8.70
CA PHE A 373 -9.97 20.73 -7.30
C PHE A 373 -9.12 21.93 -6.88
N ILE A 374 -9.73 22.90 -6.20
CA ILE A 374 -9.07 24.11 -5.72
C ILE A 374 -8.68 23.93 -4.26
N ILE A 375 -7.39 24.01 -3.97
CA ILE A 375 -6.82 24.01 -2.62
C ILE A 375 -5.83 25.17 -2.56
N GLU A 376 -6.08 26.14 -1.66
CA GLU A 376 -5.21 27.31 -1.49
C GLU A 376 -4.67 27.39 -0.05
N GLY A 377 -3.59 28.16 0.13
CA GLY A 377 -2.89 28.35 1.41
C GLY A 377 -1.72 27.37 1.60
N ILE A 378 -1.71 26.26 0.87
CA ILE A 378 -0.63 25.25 0.84
C ILE A 378 -0.33 24.86 -0.59
N SER A 379 0.86 24.28 -0.83
CA SER A 379 1.18 23.65 -2.10
C SER A 379 0.68 22.20 -2.12
N THR A 380 0.27 21.71 -3.31
CA THR A 380 -0.23 20.33 -3.45
C THR A 380 0.37 19.61 -4.65
N SER A 381 0.24 18.27 -4.66
CA SER A 381 0.65 17.39 -5.77
C SER A 381 -0.25 17.49 -7.01
N ILE A 382 -1.36 18.23 -7.00
CA ILE A 382 -2.31 18.36 -8.11
C ILE A 382 -1.62 18.64 -9.47
N PRO A 383 -0.65 19.58 -9.57
CA PRO A 383 0.02 19.87 -10.85
C PRO A 383 0.83 18.68 -11.42
N VAL A 384 1.33 17.80 -10.55
CA VAL A 384 2.02 16.56 -10.98
C VAL A 384 1.01 15.59 -11.59
N HIS A 385 -0.13 15.39 -10.93
CA HIS A 385 -1.19 14.52 -11.44
C HIS A 385 -1.78 14.99 -12.77
N GLN A 386 -1.93 16.30 -12.94
CA GLN A 386 -2.36 16.88 -14.24
C GLN A 386 -1.39 16.53 -15.38
N LYS A 387 -0.07 16.59 -15.11
CA LYS A 387 0.95 16.18 -16.10
C LYS A 387 0.87 14.69 -16.41
N VAL A 388 0.67 13.83 -15.39
CA VAL A 388 0.51 12.39 -15.56
C VAL A 388 -0.72 12.09 -16.44
N MET A 389 -1.87 12.69 -16.15
CA MET A 389 -3.11 12.46 -16.94
C MET A 389 -2.99 12.94 -18.39
N ALA A 390 -2.17 13.95 -18.67
CA ALA A 390 -1.90 14.47 -20.01
C ALA A 390 -0.83 13.66 -20.78
N ASP A 391 -0.02 12.85 -20.10
CA ASP A 391 1.12 12.15 -20.69
C ASP A 391 0.65 11.05 -21.67
N PRO A 392 1.19 11.03 -22.92
CA PRO A 392 0.79 10.04 -23.93
C PRO A 392 1.09 8.59 -23.54
N ASP A 393 2.21 8.34 -22.85
CA ASP A 393 2.58 6.98 -22.44
C ASP A 393 1.69 6.48 -21.30
N PHE A 394 1.33 7.36 -20.33
CA PHE A 394 0.34 7.02 -19.31
C PHE A 394 -1.01 6.69 -19.97
N ARG A 395 -1.49 7.52 -20.88
CA ARG A 395 -2.74 7.31 -21.62
C ARG A 395 -2.73 6.01 -22.42
N ALA A 396 -1.57 5.64 -23.00
CA ALA A 396 -1.38 4.38 -23.72
C ALA A 396 -1.12 3.16 -22.82
N GLY A 397 -1.05 3.32 -21.50
CA GLY A 397 -0.72 2.24 -20.55
C GLY A 397 0.74 1.79 -20.60
N LYS A 398 1.65 2.63 -21.11
CA LYS A 398 3.09 2.35 -21.28
C LYS A 398 3.90 3.05 -20.19
N PHE A 399 3.98 2.43 -19.02
CA PHE A 399 4.72 2.98 -17.88
C PHE A 399 5.23 1.86 -16.99
N ASP A 400 6.25 2.17 -16.20
CA ASP A 400 6.87 1.31 -15.19
C ASP A 400 7.09 2.12 -13.89
N THR A 401 7.73 1.53 -12.89
CA THR A 401 7.99 2.19 -11.60
C THR A 401 8.94 3.40 -11.71
N HIS A 402 9.60 3.60 -12.84
CA HIS A 402 10.47 4.75 -13.10
C HIS A 402 9.76 5.90 -13.83
N PHE A 403 8.49 5.73 -14.17
CA PHE A 403 7.71 6.66 -14.99
C PHE A 403 7.78 8.13 -14.50
N LEU A 404 7.71 8.37 -13.19
CA LEU A 404 7.72 9.73 -12.65
C LEU A 404 9.06 10.47 -12.77
N ARG A 405 10.16 9.77 -13.05
CA ARG A 405 11.48 10.41 -13.24
C ARG A 405 11.46 11.50 -14.29
N ARG A 406 10.62 11.38 -15.31
CA ARG A 406 10.48 12.36 -16.40
C ARG A 406 9.87 13.69 -15.97
N PHE A 407 9.18 13.74 -14.83
CA PHE A 407 8.52 14.95 -14.31
C PHE A 407 9.32 15.65 -13.20
N ILE A 408 10.42 15.07 -12.76
CA ILE A 408 11.20 15.53 -11.60
C ILE A 408 12.57 15.98 -12.08
N LYS A 409 12.96 17.21 -11.74
CA LYS A 409 14.19 17.84 -12.26
C LYS A 409 15.49 17.28 -11.67
N ASN A 410 15.47 16.63 -10.50
CA ASN A 410 16.65 16.09 -9.83
C ASN A 410 16.64 14.57 -9.88
N SER A 411 17.53 13.98 -10.68
CA SER A 411 17.65 12.52 -10.87
C SER A 411 18.09 11.75 -9.61
N ASP A 412 18.66 12.42 -8.62
CA ASP A 412 19.19 11.81 -7.39
C ASP A 412 18.09 11.44 -6.36
N ASP A 413 16.84 11.82 -6.62
CA ASP A 413 15.70 11.59 -5.74
C ASP A 413 15.05 10.19 -5.87
N PHE A 414 15.68 9.24 -6.62
CA PHE A 414 15.07 7.95 -6.98
C PHE A 414 15.86 6.70 -6.60
N ILE A 415 16.88 6.82 -5.74
CA ILE A 415 17.61 5.65 -5.20
C ILE A 415 17.07 5.28 -3.83
#